data_3e622b868f9f8e4dc601d61eb13fab77
#
_entry.id   3e622b868f9f8e4dc601d61eb13fab77
#
_cell.length_a   1.000
_cell.length_b   1.000
_cell.length_c   1.000
_cell.angle_alpha   90.00
_cell.angle_beta   90.00
_cell.angle_gamma   90.00
#
_symmetry.space_group_name_H-M   'P 1'
#
loop_
_entity.id
_entity.type
_entity.pdbx_description
1 polymer ?
#
loop_
_entity_poly.entity_id
_entity_poly.type
_entity_poly.pdbx_seq_one_letter_code
_entity_poly.pdbx_strand_id
1 'polypeptide(L)'
;MIKRFIIAFILLVVVCGGIVGFNLFRDKAIQDFFANMPVNPVAVSTFKVEPITWTPKLEAIGTVAAAQGVDLTVETTGIVKEILFKANDKVEQGQVLVRLDDAVQKADLEAAKTQEALDKQALDRAVALQKRGVGTDATLDNARAAWQTSTSQVVKLQAVLDQKLLKAPFSGTIGIPRIEVGQYVAPGNAVTTLQDLDTMRADFSVAEQRFPDLQIGREVLFGLDGDDMPYKGAITGIDPKIDPASRLASARAEISNPDGKLSPGQFVQVRVVLPSEENIIAVPQTAVITSLYGDYVYVVRPAAERKAGAAAAGTEPAKEEADPADAAKPAEPAKADDKQSLVANQVFVTIGRRSDGRVEIIKGISAGDEVVTAGQNRLNNGSAVFIDNAVDPSRGGQPGSKSE
;
A
#
# COMPACT_ATOMS: atom_id res chain seq x y z
N MET A 1 13.10 -84.31 -53.03
CA MET A 1 13.05 -83.46 -51.77
C MET A 1 13.22 -81.99 -52.07
N ILE A 2 14.08 -81.57 -52.97
CA ILE A 2 14.41 -80.16 -53.30
C ILE A 2 13.17 -79.30 -53.70
N LYS A 3 12.25 -79.88 -54.55
CA LYS A 3 11.04 -79.10 -54.96
C LYS A 3 10.13 -78.73 -53.81
N ARG A 4 9.99 -79.54 -52.76
CA ARG A 4 9.18 -79.20 -51.57
C ARG A 4 9.81 -78.09 -50.72
N PHE A 5 11.15 -78.06 -50.68
CA PHE A 5 11.86 -76.96 -49.99
C PHE A 5 11.72 -75.65 -50.70
N ILE A 6 11.75 -75.61 -52.03
CA ILE A 6 11.58 -74.39 -52.83
C ILE A 6 10.14 -73.87 -52.69
N ILE A 7 9.13 -74.74 -52.66
CA ILE A 7 7.73 -74.26 -52.43
C ILE A 7 7.54 -73.74 -51.05
N ALA A 8 8.13 -74.35 -50.01
CA ALA A 8 8.07 -73.85 -48.64
C ALA A 8 8.78 -72.48 -48.45
N PHE A 9 9.92 -72.33 -49.16
CA PHE A 9 10.64 -71.02 -49.12
C PHE A 9 9.87 -69.92 -49.83
N ILE A 10 9.25 -70.18 -50.98
CA ILE A 10 8.41 -69.21 -51.68
C ILE A 10 7.21 -68.81 -50.80
N LEU A 11 6.58 -69.77 -50.15
CA LEU A 11 5.43 -69.58 -49.28
C LEU A 11 5.85 -68.71 -48.05
N LEU A 12 7.01 -68.95 -47.46
CA LEU A 12 7.58 -68.17 -46.37
C LEU A 12 7.85 -66.70 -46.79
N VAL A 13 8.43 -66.52 -47.99
CA VAL A 13 8.69 -65.15 -48.53
C VAL A 13 7.38 -64.41 -48.79
N VAL A 14 6.34 -65.09 -49.31
CA VAL A 14 5.04 -64.45 -49.55
C VAL A 14 4.37 -64.07 -48.20
N VAL A 15 4.45 -64.95 -47.17
CA VAL A 15 3.89 -64.65 -45.86
C VAL A 15 4.65 -63.48 -45.17
N CYS A 16 6.01 -63.49 -45.19
CA CYS A 16 6.82 -62.44 -44.67
C CYS A 16 6.59 -61.11 -45.41
N GLY A 17 6.54 -61.13 -46.73
CA GLY A 17 6.23 -59.97 -47.55
C GLY A 17 4.83 -59.42 -47.31
N GLY A 18 3.84 -60.32 -47.10
CA GLY A 18 2.49 -59.93 -46.72
C GLY A 18 2.41 -59.22 -45.33
N ILE A 19 3.15 -59.75 -44.35
CA ILE A 19 3.20 -59.17 -43.01
C ILE A 19 3.88 -57.81 -43.06
N VAL A 20 5.00 -57.66 -43.76
CA VAL A 20 5.72 -56.35 -43.89
C VAL A 20 4.87 -55.34 -44.67
N GLY A 21 4.26 -55.75 -45.78
CA GLY A 21 3.37 -54.88 -46.56
C GLY A 21 2.15 -54.43 -45.77
N PHE A 22 1.54 -55.32 -45.00
CA PHE A 22 0.41 -55.00 -44.12
C PHE A 22 0.81 -54.00 -43.00
N ASN A 23 1.98 -54.18 -42.38
CA ASN A 23 2.47 -53.26 -41.40
C ASN A 23 2.74 -51.86 -41.99
N LEU A 24 3.39 -51.77 -43.13
CA LEU A 24 3.64 -50.53 -43.83
C LEU A 24 2.33 -49.80 -44.22
N PHE A 25 1.38 -50.55 -44.73
CA PHE A 25 0.05 -50.05 -45.12
C PHE A 25 -0.72 -49.54 -43.86
N ARG A 26 -0.70 -50.31 -42.78
CA ARG A 26 -1.33 -49.96 -41.53
C ARG A 26 -0.73 -48.68 -40.94
N ASP A 27 0.59 -48.61 -40.91
CA ASP A 27 1.27 -47.47 -40.34
C ASP A 27 1.02 -46.19 -41.17
N LYS A 28 0.97 -46.32 -42.49
CA LYS A 28 0.62 -45.18 -43.36
C LYS A 28 -0.86 -44.79 -43.22
N ALA A 29 -1.78 -45.75 -43.14
CA ALA A 29 -3.21 -45.50 -42.91
C ALA A 29 -3.47 -44.84 -41.55
N ILE A 30 -2.73 -45.23 -40.50
CA ILE A 30 -2.81 -44.62 -39.17
C ILE A 30 -2.27 -43.18 -39.21
N GLN A 31 -1.14 -42.94 -39.89
CA GLN A 31 -0.58 -41.61 -40.06
C GLN A 31 -1.53 -40.68 -40.82
N ASP A 32 -2.10 -41.14 -41.92
CA ASP A 32 -3.07 -40.39 -42.73
C ASP A 32 -4.37 -40.10 -41.95
N PHE A 33 -4.82 -41.06 -41.14
CA PHE A 33 -6.00 -40.86 -40.27
C PHE A 33 -5.77 -39.82 -39.21
N PHE A 34 -4.63 -39.83 -38.50
CA PHE A 34 -4.31 -38.82 -37.50
C PHE A 34 -3.96 -37.45 -38.11
N ALA A 35 -3.37 -37.44 -39.31
CA ALA A 35 -3.07 -36.19 -40.03
C ALA A 35 -4.33 -35.44 -40.50
N ASN A 36 -5.42 -36.21 -40.80
CA ASN A 36 -6.69 -35.65 -41.29
C ASN A 36 -7.78 -35.54 -40.22
N MET A 37 -7.46 -35.78 -38.94
CA MET A 37 -8.44 -35.57 -37.87
C MET A 37 -8.85 -34.11 -37.80
N PRO A 38 -10.18 -33.78 -37.85
CA PRO A 38 -10.64 -32.41 -37.71
C PRO A 38 -10.28 -31.91 -36.29
N VAL A 39 -9.35 -30.97 -36.21
CA VAL A 39 -9.01 -30.32 -34.96
C VAL A 39 -10.14 -29.32 -34.63
N ASN A 40 -10.98 -29.64 -33.67
CA ASN A 40 -11.98 -28.70 -33.19
C ASN A 40 -11.29 -27.54 -32.45
N PRO A 41 -11.31 -26.32 -32.96
CA PRO A 41 -10.68 -25.19 -32.29
C PRO A 41 -11.41 -24.88 -30.98
N VAL A 42 -10.65 -24.60 -29.94
CA VAL A 42 -11.16 -24.23 -28.61
C VAL A 42 -11.45 -22.73 -28.57
N ALA A 43 -12.64 -22.34 -28.09
CA ALA A 43 -12.97 -20.94 -27.83
C ALA A 43 -12.12 -20.40 -26.68
N VAL A 44 -11.45 -19.28 -26.88
CA VAL A 44 -10.63 -18.61 -25.89
C VAL A 44 -10.89 -17.10 -25.90
N SER A 45 -10.88 -16.49 -24.74
CA SER A 45 -10.80 -15.03 -24.66
C SER A 45 -9.34 -14.59 -24.59
N THR A 46 -9.00 -13.52 -25.30
CA THR A 46 -7.64 -13.02 -25.38
C THR A 46 -7.55 -11.58 -24.90
N PHE A 47 -6.38 -11.24 -24.39
CA PHE A 47 -5.98 -9.88 -24.04
C PHE A 47 -4.74 -9.50 -24.85
N LYS A 48 -4.81 -8.37 -25.54
CA LYS A 48 -3.68 -7.85 -26.29
C LYS A 48 -2.72 -7.14 -25.32
N VAL A 49 -1.48 -7.56 -25.32
CA VAL A 49 -0.44 -7.01 -24.44
C VAL A 49 0.00 -5.64 -24.96
N GLU A 50 -0.28 -4.63 -24.19
CA GLU A 50 0.17 -3.26 -24.47
C GLU A 50 1.01 -2.74 -23.31
N PRO A 51 2.06 -1.93 -23.57
CA PRO A 51 2.80 -1.27 -22.52
C PRO A 51 1.88 -0.33 -21.76
N ILE A 52 1.91 -0.39 -20.44
CA ILE A 52 1.11 0.47 -19.58
C ILE A 52 2.00 1.29 -18.66
N THR A 53 1.46 2.41 -18.17
CA THR A 53 2.03 3.12 -17.04
C THR A 53 1.64 2.37 -15.77
N TRP A 54 2.62 1.88 -15.05
CA TRP A 54 2.45 1.11 -13.82
C TRP A 54 2.72 2.00 -12.63
N THR A 55 1.76 2.13 -11.73
CA THR A 55 1.93 2.83 -10.46
C THR A 55 1.95 1.79 -9.34
N PRO A 56 3.13 1.33 -8.92
CA PRO A 56 3.21 0.37 -7.85
C PRO A 56 2.70 0.99 -6.55
N LYS A 57 2.07 0.18 -5.72
CA LYS A 57 1.55 0.60 -4.42
C LYS A 57 2.17 -0.28 -3.35
N LEU A 58 2.53 0.32 -2.24
CA LEU A 58 3.00 -0.40 -1.07
C LEU A 58 1.89 -0.41 -0.03
N GLU A 59 1.36 -1.58 0.25
CA GLU A 59 0.30 -1.77 1.24
C GLU A 59 0.90 -2.01 2.62
N ALA A 60 0.30 -1.38 3.62
CA ALA A 60 0.66 -1.51 5.02
C ALA A 60 -0.60 -1.34 5.88
N ILE A 61 -0.48 -1.67 7.16
CA ILE A 61 -1.50 -1.41 8.17
C ILE A 61 -0.95 -0.39 9.14
N GLY A 62 -1.78 0.58 9.48
CA GLY A 62 -1.44 1.64 10.42
C GLY A 62 -2.48 1.85 11.49
N THR A 63 -2.15 2.70 12.45
CA THR A 63 -3.06 3.17 13.48
C THR A 63 -3.16 4.68 13.39
N VAL A 64 -4.39 5.19 13.39
CA VAL A 64 -4.65 6.63 13.40
C VAL A 64 -4.49 7.14 14.83
N ALA A 65 -3.86 8.29 14.96
CA ALA A 65 -3.76 9.06 16.19
C ALA A 65 -4.08 10.53 15.91
N ALA A 66 -4.49 11.28 16.90
CA ALA A 66 -4.60 12.72 16.77
C ALA A 66 -3.22 13.34 16.50
N ALA A 67 -3.15 14.44 15.76
CA ALA A 67 -1.89 15.16 15.56
C ALA A 67 -1.34 15.66 16.90
N GLN A 68 -2.22 16.18 17.75
CA GLN A 68 -1.94 16.53 19.14
C GLN A 68 -2.96 15.84 20.04
N GLY A 69 -2.46 15.07 21.00
CA GLY A 69 -3.29 14.35 21.95
C GLY A 69 -2.58 14.20 23.28
N VAL A 70 -3.26 14.52 24.38
CA VAL A 70 -2.68 14.46 25.72
C VAL A 70 -3.73 14.05 26.75
N ASP A 71 -3.28 13.29 27.74
CA ASP A 71 -4.04 13.11 28.99
C ASP A 71 -3.74 14.29 29.91
N LEU A 72 -4.74 15.15 30.13
CA LEU A 72 -4.61 16.31 31.02
C LEU A 72 -4.57 15.83 32.47
N THR A 73 -3.56 16.28 33.20
CA THR A 73 -3.36 15.99 34.62
C THR A 73 -3.23 17.27 35.42
N VAL A 74 -3.54 17.24 36.71
CA VAL A 74 -3.29 18.38 37.60
C VAL A 74 -1.81 18.46 37.98
N GLU A 75 -1.29 19.69 38.07
CA GLU A 75 0.11 20.00 38.45
C GLU A 75 0.31 20.07 39.97
N THR A 76 -0.77 20.39 40.71
CA THR A 76 -0.71 20.62 42.15
C THR A 76 -1.85 19.94 42.88
N THR A 77 -1.69 19.73 44.19
CA THR A 77 -2.74 19.18 45.05
C THR A 77 -3.84 20.17 45.30
N GLY A 78 -5.07 19.68 45.46
CA GLY A 78 -6.20 20.52 45.88
C GLY A 78 -7.54 19.78 45.80
N ILE A 79 -8.59 20.49 46.24
CA ILE A 79 -9.97 20.03 46.09
C ILE A 79 -10.52 20.67 44.79
N VAL A 80 -11.19 19.86 43.97
CA VAL A 80 -11.86 20.36 42.77
C VAL A 80 -13.03 21.25 43.16
N LYS A 81 -12.96 22.53 42.80
CA LYS A 81 -14.01 23.51 43.06
C LYS A 81 -15.03 23.60 41.96
N GLU A 82 -14.57 23.59 40.71
CA GLU A 82 -15.41 23.74 39.52
C GLU A 82 -14.82 22.96 38.36
N ILE A 83 -15.71 22.36 37.55
CA ILE A 83 -15.40 21.75 36.25
C ILE A 83 -16.15 22.56 35.20
N LEU A 84 -15.43 23.20 34.27
CA LEU A 84 -15.95 24.20 33.33
C LEU A 84 -16.10 23.67 31.90
N PHE A 85 -16.17 22.37 31.73
CA PHE A 85 -16.37 21.71 30.45
C PHE A 85 -17.31 20.51 30.58
N LYS A 86 -17.86 20.07 29.47
CA LYS A 86 -18.61 18.82 29.33
C LYS A 86 -17.88 17.89 28.38
N ALA A 87 -18.19 16.60 28.42
CA ALA A 87 -17.67 15.62 27.48
C ALA A 87 -17.98 16.02 26.03
N ASN A 88 -17.00 15.90 25.16
CA ASN A 88 -17.04 16.24 23.73
C ASN A 88 -17.18 17.74 23.40
N ASP A 89 -16.99 18.64 24.37
CA ASP A 89 -16.92 20.06 24.07
C ASP A 89 -15.66 20.38 23.24
N LYS A 90 -15.76 21.35 22.32
CA LYS A 90 -14.60 21.99 21.69
C LYS A 90 -14.09 23.08 22.60
N VAL A 91 -12.80 23.04 22.89
CA VAL A 91 -12.11 24.01 23.76
C VAL A 91 -11.00 24.71 23.01
N GLU A 92 -10.76 25.97 23.38
CA GLU A 92 -9.69 26.78 22.81
C GLU A 92 -8.42 26.71 23.66
N GLN A 93 -7.26 26.95 23.06
CA GLN A 93 -5.99 27.04 23.78
C GLN A 93 -6.07 28.11 24.88
N GLY A 94 -5.63 27.77 26.11
CA GLY A 94 -5.65 28.66 27.28
C GLY A 94 -6.99 28.70 28.00
N GLN A 95 -8.05 28.07 27.49
CA GLN A 95 -9.35 27.98 28.18
C GLN A 95 -9.20 27.24 29.51
N VAL A 96 -9.78 27.80 30.58
CA VAL A 96 -9.79 27.15 31.90
C VAL A 96 -10.79 25.99 31.90
N LEU A 97 -10.31 24.82 32.23
CA LEU A 97 -11.09 23.57 32.22
C LEU A 97 -11.50 23.17 33.65
N VAL A 98 -10.58 23.31 34.61
CA VAL A 98 -10.83 22.94 36.00
C VAL A 98 -10.24 23.99 36.89
N ARG A 99 -10.94 24.31 37.96
CA ARG A 99 -10.47 25.17 39.04
C ARG A 99 -10.39 24.37 40.32
N LEU A 100 -9.22 24.34 40.93
CA LEU A 100 -9.03 23.85 42.30
C LEU A 100 -9.34 24.96 43.32
N ASP A 101 -9.54 24.58 44.58
CA ASP A 101 -9.68 25.57 45.64
C ASP A 101 -8.40 26.37 45.77
N ASP A 102 -8.53 27.67 45.62
CA ASP A 102 -7.48 28.67 45.48
C ASP A 102 -7.56 29.80 46.54
N ALA A 103 -8.44 29.64 47.54
CA ALA A 103 -8.74 30.69 48.51
C ALA A 103 -7.49 31.13 49.29
N VAL A 104 -6.67 30.16 49.73
CA VAL A 104 -5.44 30.46 50.50
C VAL A 104 -4.41 31.15 49.61
N GLN A 105 -4.18 30.66 48.38
CA GLN A 105 -3.21 31.20 47.44
C GLN A 105 -3.57 32.63 47.01
N LYS A 106 -4.86 32.94 46.86
CA LYS A 106 -5.32 34.30 46.60
C LYS A 106 -5.04 35.25 47.77
N ALA A 107 -5.29 34.79 49.00
CA ALA A 107 -5.00 35.59 50.18
C ALA A 107 -3.49 35.89 50.34
N ASP A 108 -2.65 34.87 50.12
CA ASP A 108 -1.18 35.00 50.14
C ASP A 108 -0.67 35.95 49.06
N LEU A 109 -1.22 35.86 47.85
CA LEU A 109 -0.86 36.78 46.75
C LEU A 109 -1.24 38.22 47.05
N GLU A 110 -2.41 38.50 47.63
CA GLU A 110 -2.85 39.84 48.01
C GLU A 110 -1.98 40.42 49.14
N ALA A 111 -1.57 39.60 50.11
CA ALA A 111 -0.62 40.01 51.13
C ALA A 111 0.74 40.39 50.54
N ALA A 112 1.27 39.59 49.57
CA ALA A 112 2.53 39.88 48.90
C ALA A 112 2.46 41.15 48.03
N LYS A 113 1.34 41.38 47.31
CA LYS A 113 1.12 42.62 46.54
C LYS A 113 1.09 43.85 47.45
N THR A 114 0.49 43.72 48.59
CA THR A 114 0.48 44.83 49.60
C THR A 114 1.90 45.15 50.08
N GLN A 115 2.73 44.13 50.35
CA GLN A 115 4.13 44.30 50.72
C GLN A 115 4.95 44.93 49.57
N GLU A 116 4.76 44.46 48.32
CA GLU A 116 5.43 45.02 47.14
C GLU A 116 5.09 46.53 46.97
N ALA A 117 3.82 46.88 47.14
CA ALA A 117 3.40 48.29 47.06
C ALA A 117 4.06 49.17 48.14
N LEU A 118 4.22 48.66 49.38
CA LEU A 118 4.91 49.36 50.47
C LEU A 118 6.41 49.55 50.13
N ASP A 119 7.10 48.50 49.68
CA ASP A 119 8.51 48.50 49.33
C ASP A 119 8.77 49.44 48.13
N LYS A 120 7.89 49.42 47.13
CA LYS A 120 7.93 50.35 46.01
C LYS A 120 7.82 51.82 46.47
N GLN A 121 6.90 52.11 47.36
CA GLN A 121 6.75 53.41 47.91
C GLN A 121 8.00 53.89 48.75
N ALA A 122 8.66 52.94 49.46
CA ALA A 122 9.92 53.15 50.11
C ALA A 122 11.06 53.50 49.16
N LEU A 123 11.14 52.73 48.03
CA LEU A 123 12.09 53.02 46.97
C LEU A 123 11.86 54.37 46.32
N ASP A 124 10.62 54.70 45.98
CA ASP A 124 10.27 55.98 45.36
C ASP A 124 10.69 57.21 46.32
N ARG A 125 10.49 57.00 47.60
CA ARG A 125 10.97 57.98 48.60
C ARG A 125 12.49 58.06 48.62
N ALA A 126 13.23 56.96 48.66
CA ALA A 126 14.69 56.93 48.63
C ALA A 126 15.26 57.58 47.38
N VAL A 127 14.67 57.33 46.21
CA VAL A 127 15.04 57.95 44.92
C VAL A 127 14.82 59.49 45.01
N ALA A 128 13.70 59.97 45.59
CA ALA A 128 13.39 61.35 45.72
C ALA A 128 14.36 62.08 46.69
N LEU A 129 14.75 61.41 47.77
CA LEU A 129 15.72 61.98 48.76
C LEU A 129 17.15 62.05 48.14
N GLN A 130 17.56 61.03 47.41
CA GLN A 130 18.84 61.01 46.71
C GLN A 130 18.91 62.12 45.64
N LYS A 131 17.87 62.31 44.84
CA LYS A 131 17.79 63.39 43.86
C LYS A 131 17.90 64.81 44.51
N ARG A 132 17.49 64.92 45.78
CA ARG A 132 17.62 66.20 46.56
C ARG A 132 18.98 66.30 47.27
N GLY A 133 19.88 65.34 47.12
CA GLY A 133 21.21 65.35 47.74
C GLY A 133 21.24 65.01 49.23
N VAL A 134 20.12 64.48 49.82
CA VAL A 134 20.02 64.18 51.26
C VAL A 134 19.88 62.65 51.52
N GLY A 135 19.85 61.79 50.45
CA GLY A 135 19.83 60.34 50.53
C GLY A 135 21.22 59.75 50.37
N THR A 136 21.50 58.61 51.00
CA THR A 136 22.72 57.81 50.76
C THR A 136 22.50 56.74 49.73
N ASP A 137 23.55 56.38 48.95
CA ASP A 137 23.48 55.32 47.98
C ASP A 137 23.09 53.97 48.63
N ALA A 138 23.60 53.72 49.83
CA ALA A 138 23.25 52.52 50.59
C ALA A 138 21.74 52.39 50.92
N THR A 139 21.09 53.53 51.23
CA THR A 139 19.66 53.56 51.50
C THR A 139 18.86 53.31 50.25
N LEU A 140 19.29 53.85 49.11
CA LEU A 140 18.67 53.60 47.83
C LEU A 140 18.81 52.10 47.40
N ASP A 141 20.04 51.60 47.53
CA ASP A 141 20.34 50.20 47.16
C ASP A 141 19.53 49.21 48.03
N ASN A 142 19.43 49.47 49.34
CA ASN A 142 18.60 48.61 50.23
C ASN A 142 17.13 48.71 49.87
N ALA A 143 16.57 49.86 49.55
CA ALA A 143 15.17 50.02 49.16
C ALA A 143 14.90 49.34 47.80
N ARG A 144 15.86 49.42 46.86
CA ARG A 144 15.77 48.75 45.58
C ARG A 144 15.79 47.21 45.74
N ALA A 145 16.70 46.68 46.56
CA ALA A 145 16.79 45.28 46.86
C ALA A 145 15.51 44.73 47.52
N ALA A 146 14.94 45.49 48.48
CA ALA A 146 13.67 45.13 49.14
C ALA A 146 12.53 45.04 48.12
N TRP A 147 12.37 46.04 47.26
CA TRP A 147 11.32 46.03 46.24
C TRP A 147 11.53 44.90 45.22
N GLN A 148 12.75 44.63 44.76
CA GLN A 148 13.03 43.49 43.87
C GLN A 148 12.67 42.18 44.54
N THR A 149 12.94 42.01 45.83
CA THR A 149 12.60 40.78 46.58
C THR A 149 11.09 40.59 46.67
N SER A 150 10.33 41.64 47.03
CA SER A 150 8.87 41.57 47.12
C SER A 150 8.20 41.39 45.76
N THR A 151 8.72 42.02 44.70
CA THR A 151 8.26 41.75 43.33
C THR A 151 8.47 40.27 42.92
N SER A 152 9.64 39.72 43.23
CA SER A 152 9.90 38.29 42.99
C SER A 152 8.96 37.38 43.76
N GLN A 153 8.59 37.76 44.97
CA GLN A 153 7.64 37.03 45.80
C GLN A 153 6.21 37.05 45.19
N VAL A 154 5.76 38.19 44.67
CA VAL A 154 4.48 38.30 43.93
C VAL A 154 4.46 37.38 42.72
N VAL A 155 5.51 37.40 41.87
CA VAL A 155 5.62 36.54 40.71
C VAL A 155 5.55 35.05 41.13
N LYS A 156 6.25 34.66 42.20
CA LYS A 156 6.21 33.28 42.70
C LYS A 156 4.80 32.88 43.12
N LEU A 157 4.10 33.70 43.91
CA LEU A 157 2.76 33.37 44.39
C LEU A 157 1.72 33.40 43.28
N GLN A 158 1.90 34.28 42.27
CA GLN A 158 1.06 34.26 41.07
C GLN A 158 1.21 32.93 40.33
N ALA A 159 2.44 32.42 40.13
CA ALA A 159 2.68 31.12 39.50
C ALA A 159 2.02 29.95 40.29
N VAL A 160 2.10 29.98 41.65
CA VAL A 160 1.42 29.00 42.50
C VAL A 160 -0.10 29.08 42.36
N LEU A 161 -0.66 30.28 42.23
CA LEU A 161 -2.10 30.44 41.97
C LEU A 161 -2.50 29.96 40.60
N ASP A 162 -1.68 30.22 39.57
CA ASP A 162 -1.94 29.76 38.19
C ASP A 162 -1.96 28.25 38.09
N GLN A 163 -1.15 27.53 38.89
CA GLN A 163 -1.18 26.08 38.97
C GLN A 163 -2.50 25.50 39.52
N LYS A 164 -3.34 26.32 40.18
CA LYS A 164 -4.69 25.91 40.61
C LYS A 164 -5.69 25.91 39.49
N LEU A 165 -5.33 26.38 38.29
CA LEU A 165 -6.15 26.42 37.10
C LEU A 165 -5.59 25.43 36.07
N LEU A 166 -6.32 24.37 35.78
CA LEU A 166 -6.00 23.53 34.65
C LEU A 166 -6.52 24.18 33.37
N LYS A 167 -5.62 24.54 32.45
CA LYS A 167 -5.93 25.17 31.16
C LYS A 167 -5.66 24.21 30.02
N ALA A 168 -6.39 24.37 28.92
CA ALA A 168 -6.13 23.62 27.68
C ALA A 168 -4.79 24.06 27.06
N PRO A 169 -3.84 23.13 26.79
CA PRO A 169 -2.56 23.48 26.19
C PRO A 169 -2.67 23.80 24.69
N PHE A 170 -3.68 23.27 24.00
CA PHE A 170 -4.01 23.52 22.60
C PHE A 170 -5.52 23.44 22.40
N SER A 171 -6.01 23.92 21.27
CA SER A 171 -7.43 23.82 20.90
C SER A 171 -7.75 22.41 20.42
N GLY A 172 -8.93 21.88 20.80
CA GLY A 172 -9.32 20.53 20.43
C GLY A 172 -10.63 20.07 21.08
N THR A 173 -10.91 18.80 20.98
CA THR A 173 -12.09 18.17 21.60
C THR A 173 -11.68 17.52 22.91
N ILE A 174 -12.41 17.83 23.97
CA ILE A 174 -12.16 17.30 25.31
C ILE A 174 -12.96 16.02 25.55
N GLY A 175 -12.35 15.07 26.26
CA GLY A 175 -12.97 13.79 26.58
C GLY A 175 -13.89 13.84 27.81
N ILE A 176 -14.20 12.69 28.33
CA ILE A 176 -15.05 12.52 29.53
C ILE A 176 -14.25 12.93 30.76
N PRO A 177 -14.81 13.80 31.66
CA PRO A 177 -14.18 14.12 32.93
C PRO A 177 -14.04 12.85 33.80
N ARG A 178 -12.84 12.67 34.38
CA ARG A 178 -12.50 11.52 35.28
C ARG A 178 -12.44 11.95 36.75
N ILE A 179 -12.84 13.19 37.04
CA ILE A 179 -12.86 13.77 38.37
C ILE A 179 -14.22 14.40 38.67
N GLU A 180 -14.53 14.61 39.95
CA GLU A 180 -15.78 15.18 40.41
C GLU A 180 -15.55 16.42 41.27
N VAL A 181 -16.53 17.32 41.32
CA VAL A 181 -16.51 18.50 42.17
C VAL A 181 -16.49 18.05 43.63
N GLY A 182 -15.60 18.61 44.46
CA GLY A 182 -15.36 18.19 45.83
C GLY A 182 -14.32 17.09 45.99
N GLN A 183 -13.87 16.46 44.94
CA GLN A 183 -12.82 15.43 44.96
C GLN A 183 -11.45 16.05 45.30
N TYR A 184 -10.67 15.37 46.15
CA TYR A 184 -9.27 15.71 46.35
C TYR A 184 -8.42 15.09 45.23
N VAL A 185 -7.56 15.90 44.61
CA VAL A 185 -6.66 15.50 43.51
C VAL A 185 -5.21 15.82 43.84
N ALA A 186 -4.29 15.02 43.32
CA ALA A 186 -2.84 15.15 43.47
C ALA A 186 -2.14 15.19 42.11
N PRO A 187 -0.88 15.70 42.02
CA PRO A 187 -0.12 15.72 40.78
C PRO A 187 -0.10 14.38 40.07
N GLY A 188 -0.37 14.37 38.77
CA GLY A 188 -0.45 13.17 37.95
C GLY A 188 -1.82 12.49 37.93
N ASN A 189 -2.81 12.93 38.73
CA ASN A 189 -4.18 12.43 38.54
C ASN A 189 -4.73 12.87 37.18
N ALA A 190 -5.16 11.91 36.38
CA ALA A 190 -5.77 12.15 35.08
C ALA A 190 -7.14 12.82 35.25
N VAL A 191 -7.34 13.95 34.59
CA VAL A 191 -8.57 14.74 34.58
C VAL A 191 -9.47 14.37 33.42
N THR A 192 -8.91 14.38 32.24
CA THR A 192 -9.58 14.09 30.96
C THR A 192 -8.56 13.96 29.84
N THR A 193 -9.00 13.55 28.65
CA THR A 193 -8.19 13.60 27.43
C THR A 193 -8.50 14.85 26.63
N LEU A 194 -7.51 15.41 25.95
CA LEU A 194 -7.69 16.48 24.96
C LEU A 194 -7.07 16.02 23.63
N GLN A 195 -7.84 16.07 22.56
CA GLN A 195 -7.44 15.56 21.24
C GLN A 195 -7.75 16.60 20.16
N ASP A 196 -6.79 16.87 19.29
CA ASP A 196 -7.02 17.58 18.03
C ASP A 196 -7.52 16.55 17.01
N LEU A 197 -8.81 16.63 16.65
CA LEU A 197 -9.45 15.71 15.72
C LEU A 197 -9.52 16.24 14.28
N ASP A 198 -9.17 17.50 14.05
CA ASP A 198 -9.22 18.13 12.73
C ASP A 198 -8.02 17.65 11.88
N THR A 199 -6.85 17.51 12.51
CA THR A 199 -5.66 16.95 11.90
C THR A 199 -5.31 15.62 12.57
N MET A 200 -5.16 14.59 11.75
CA MET A 200 -4.83 13.26 12.24
C MET A 200 -3.46 12.83 11.71
N ARG A 201 -2.84 11.90 12.38
CA ARG A 201 -1.65 11.21 11.91
C ARG A 201 -1.90 9.71 11.86
N ALA A 202 -1.30 9.02 10.89
CA ALA A 202 -1.23 7.58 10.88
C ALA A 202 0.20 7.13 11.09
N ASP A 203 0.39 6.30 12.09
CA ASP A 203 1.64 5.59 12.32
C ASP A 203 1.49 4.19 11.71
N PHE A 204 2.37 3.83 10.76
CA PHE A 204 2.32 2.56 10.05
C PHE A 204 3.72 1.97 9.90
N SER A 205 3.78 0.67 9.64
CA SER A 205 5.05 -0.04 9.52
C SER A 205 5.14 -0.79 8.21
N VAL A 206 6.31 -0.78 7.61
CA VAL A 206 6.62 -1.49 6.36
C VAL A 206 7.81 -2.43 6.55
N ALA A 207 7.89 -3.48 5.73
CA ALA A 207 9.02 -4.40 5.76
C ALA A 207 10.34 -3.71 5.39
N GLU A 208 11.46 -4.14 6.00
CA GLU A 208 12.82 -3.61 5.78
C GLU A 208 13.19 -3.51 4.30
N GLN A 209 12.80 -4.51 3.48
CA GLN A 209 13.10 -4.54 2.05
C GLN A 209 12.44 -3.38 1.28
N ARG A 210 11.37 -2.81 1.82
CA ARG A 210 10.61 -1.70 1.22
C ARG A 210 10.98 -0.35 1.81
N PHE A 211 11.91 -0.30 2.75
CA PHE A 211 12.40 0.93 3.36
C PHE A 211 12.90 1.98 2.36
N PRO A 212 13.65 1.60 1.29
CA PRO A 212 14.10 2.57 0.28
C PRO A 212 12.96 3.24 -0.49
N ASP A 213 11.77 2.64 -0.50
CA ASP A 213 10.59 3.17 -1.19
C ASP A 213 9.91 4.29 -0.39
N LEU A 214 10.23 4.44 0.89
CA LEU A 214 9.68 5.49 1.74
C LEU A 214 10.45 6.80 1.53
N GLN A 215 9.72 7.89 1.31
CA GLN A 215 10.28 9.24 1.19
C GLN A 215 9.33 10.23 1.85
N ILE A 216 9.89 11.21 2.55
CA ILE A 216 9.12 12.31 3.13
C ILE A 216 8.43 13.09 2.00
N GLY A 217 7.16 13.45 2.22
CA GLY A 217 6.32 14.14 1.23
C GLY A 217 5.61 13.21 0.23
N ARG A 218 5.86 11.89 0.28
CA ARG A 218 5.19 10.93 -0.62
C ARG A 218 3.71 10.81 -0.27
N GLU A 219 2.86 10.78 -1.31
CA GLU A 219 1.42 10.62 -1.15
C GLU A 219 1.09 9.24 -0.59
N VAL A 220 0.16 9.23 0.37
CA VAL A 220 -0.35 8.04 1.02
C VAL A 220 -1.87 8.10 1.02
N LEU A 221 -2.49 7.00 0.65
CA LEU A 221 -3.94 6.82 0.69
C LEU A 221 -4.30 5.96 1.91
N PHE A 222 -5.43 6.28 2.53
CA PHE A 222 -5.90 5.58 3.72
C PHE A 222 -7.36 5.17 3.56
N GLY A 223 -7.68 3.97 4.03
CA GLY A 223 -9.02 3.41 4.03
C GLY A 223 -9.32 2.68 5.33
N LEU A 224 -10.61 2.60 5.66
CA LEU A 224 -11.11 1.83 6.80
C LEU A 224 -11.50 0.42 6.40
N ASP A 225 -12.01 0.25 5.18
CA ASP A 225 -12.51 -1.01 4.64
C ASP A 225 -12.00 -1.24 3.21
N GLY A 226 -11.40 -2.41 2.98
CA GLY A 226 -11.09 -2.94 1.66
C GLY A 226 -10.32 -2.01 0.73
N ASP A 227 -10.81 -1.88 -0.50
CA ASP A 227 -10.14 -1.11 -1.56
C ASP A 227 -10.51 0.38 -1.57
N ASP A 228 -11.50 0.80 -0.77
CA ASP A 228 -11.91 2.20 -0.69
C ASP A 228 -10.92 2.99 0.18
N MET A 229 -10.21 3.93 -0.45
CA MET A 229 -9.17 4.78 0.16
C MET A 229 -9.55 6.25 0.07
N PRO A 230 -10.60 6.69 0.81
CA PRO A 230 -11.13 8.05 0.67
C PRO A 230 -10.21 9.14 1.24
N TYR A 231 -9.31 8.78 2.16
CA TYR A 231 -8.46 9.75 2.83
C TYR A 231 -7.09 9.82 2.17
N LYS A 232 -6.60 11.04 1.99
CA LYS A 232 -5.28 11.32 1.42
C LYS A 232 -4.41 12.01 2.45
N GLY A 233 -3.13 11.70 2.39
CA GLY A 233 -2.14 12.34 3.23
C GLY A 233 -0.74 12.25 2.64
N ALA A 234 0.26 12.66 3.40
CA ALA A 234 1.64 12.62 3.00
C ALA A 234 2.52 12.11 4.14
N ILE A 235 3.61 11.41 3.81
CA ILE A 235 4.61 10.98 4.79
C ILE A 235 5.31 12.22 5.35
N THR A 236 5.23 12.39 6.68
CA THR A 236 5.87 13.50 7.40
C THR A 236 7.11 13.07 8.17
N GLY A 237 7.23 11.77 8.46
CA GLY A 237 8.38 11.25 9.19
C GLY A 237 8.62 9.77 8.91
N ILE A 238 9.88 9.38 8.96
CA ILE A 238 10.34 8.01 8.82
C ILE A 238 11.35 7.76 9.93
N ASP A 239 11.15 6.72 10.73
CA ASP A 239 12.11 6.35 11.76
C ASP A 239 13.38 5.79 11.09
N PRO A 240 14.56 6.38 11.35
CA PRO A 240 15.81 5.89 10.78
C PRO A 240 16.23 4.52 11.32
N LYS A 241 15.61 4.08 12.43
CA LYS A 241 15.88 2.79 13.06
C LYS A 241 14.87 1.74 12.64
N ILE A 242 15.37 0.64 12.08
CA ILE A 242 14.56 -0.57 11.83
C ILE A 242 14.53 -1.42 13.11
N ASP A 243 13.36 -1.88 13.49
CA ASP A 243 13.23 -2.78 14.63
C ASP A 243 13.86 -4.15 14.29
N PRO A 244 14.91 -4.58 15.00
CA PRO A 244 15.60 -5.83 14.69
C PRO A 244 14.79 -7.09 15.00
N ALA A 245 13.77 -6.99 15.85
CA ALA A 245 12.93 -8.13 16.23
C ALA A 245 11.83 -8.40 15.18
N SER A 246 11.15 -7.35 14.74
CA SER A 246 10.06 -7.44 13.76
C SER A 246 10.52 -7.25 12.32
N ARG A 247 11.72 -6.69 12.07
CA ARG A 247 12.22 -6.28 10.76
C ARG A 247 11.30 -5.29 10.03
N LEU A 248 10.67 -4.42 10.82
CA LEU A 248 9.78 -3.37 10.32
C LEU A 248 10.41 -1.99 10.50
N ALA A 249 10.20 -1.14 9.53
CA ALA A 249 10.49 0.29 9.57
C ALA A 249 9.20 1.06 9.84
N SER A 250 9.23 1.99 10.79
CA SER A 250 8.07 2.81 11.14
C SER A 250 8.06 4.11 10.35
N ALA A 251 6.89 4.47 9.85
CA ALA A 251 6.65 5.73 9.16
C ALA A 251 5.40 6.41 9.70
N ARG A 252 5.36 7.71 9.59
CA ARG A 252 4.25 8.58 9.99
C ARG A 252 3.79 9.40 8.81
N ALA A 253 2.48 9.45 8.62
CA ALA A 253 1.85 10.35 7.66
C ALA A 253 0.80 11.21 8.35
N GLU A 254 0.60 12.41 7.81
CA GLU A 254 -0.46 13.34 8.22
C GLU A 254 -1.66 13.16 7.32
N ILE A 255 -2.86 13.20 7.91
CA ILE A 255 -4.14 12.96 7.24
C ILE A 255 -5.11 14.06 7.65
N SER A 256 -5.81 14.66 6.70
CA SER A 256 -6.95 15.54 7.00
C SER A 256 -8.18 14.72 7.33
N ASN A 257 -8.92 15.12 8.38
CA ASN A 257 -10.16 14.48 8.83
C ASN A 257 -11.36 15.45 8.79
N PRO A 258 -11.71 15.99 7.61
CA PRO A 258 -12.75 17.02 7.51
C PRO A 258 -14.13 16.51 7.93
N ASP A 259 -14.39 15.22 7.75
CA ASP A 259 -15.67 14.58 8.05
C ASP A 259 -15.78 14.09 9.50
N GLY A 260 -14.69 14.17 10.28
CA GLY A 260 -14.64 13.69 11.67
C GLY A 260 -14.86 12.17 11.84
N LYS A 261 -14.73 11.39 10.75
CA LYS A 261 -15.00 9.92 10.78
C LYS A 261 -13.83 9.11 11.31
N LEU A 262 -12.60 9.64 11.18
CA LEU A 262 -11.42 9.00 11.74
C LEU A 262 -11.37 9.29 13.23
N SER A 263 -11.16 8.24 14.01
CA SER A 263 -11.02 8.33 15.47
C SER A 263 -9.63 7.88 15.91
N PRO A 264 -8.99 8.55 16.87
CA PRO A 264 -7.72 8.09 17.43
C PRO A 264 -7.81 6.67 17.98
N GLY A 265 -6.80 5.85 17.69
CA GLY A 265 -6.77 4.42 18.05
C GLY A 265 -7.36 3.49 17.01
N GLN A 266 -7.96 3.99 15.94
CA GLN A 266 -8.56 3.20 14.88
C GLN A 266 -7.49 2.64 13.94
N PHE A 267 -7.68 1.39 13.49
CA PHE A 267 -6.83 0.79 12.46
C PHE A 267 -7.24 1.30 11.08
N VAL A 268 -6.24 1.52 10.23
CA VAL A 268 -6.42 1.93 8.84
C VAL A 268 -5.53 1.12 7.92
N GLN A 269 -6.06 0.83 6.74
CA GLN A 269 -5.24 0.36 5.63
C GLN A 269 -4.51 1.55 5.02
N VAL A 270 -3.24 1.35 4.75
CA VAL A 270 -2.32 2.37 4.25
C VAL A 270 -1.78 1.93 2.91
N ARG A 271 -1.86 2.79 1.91
CA ARG A 271 -1.34 2.54 0.57
C ARG A 271 -0.42 3.69 0.16
N VAL A 272 0.88 3.44 0.23
CA VAL A 272 1.90 4.40 -0.23
C VAL A 272 1.96 4.36 -1.74
N VAL A 273 1.75 5.50 -2.39
CA VAL A 273 1.80 5.65 -3.85
C VAL A 273 3.25 5.80 -4.28
N LEU A 274 3.76 4.83 -5.03
CA LEU A 274 5.13 4.88 -5.55
C LEU A 274 5.18 5.60 -6.90
N PRO A 275 6.36 6.07 -7.34
CA PRO A 275 6.49 6.69 -8.66
C PRO A 275 5.98 5.78 -9.77
N SER A 276 5.30 6.37 -10.75
CA SER A 276 4.85 5.64 -11.92
C SER A 276 6.04 5.23 -12.79
N GLU A 277 5.97 4.01 -13.30
CA GLU A 277 6.95 3.46 -14.24
C GLU A 277 6.26 3.29 -15.60
N GLU A 278 6.89 3.78 -16.66
CA GLU A 278 6.36 3.69 -18.01
C GLU A 278 6.86 2.43 -18.72
N ASN A 279 6.10 2.00 -19.75
CA ASN A 279 6.45 0.86 -20.60
C ASN A 279 6.55 -0.49 -19.88
N ILE A 280 5.78 -0.68 -18.80
CA ILE A 280 5.69 -1.98 -18.13
C ILE A 280 4.72 -2.88 -18.88
N ILE A 281 5.14 -4.13 -19.11
CA ILE A 281 4.28 -5.17 -19.67
C ILE A 281 3.53 -5.84 -18.52
N ALA A 282 2.21 -5.68 -18.48
CA ALA A 282 1.38 -6.31 -17.48
C ALA A 282 0.15 -6.97 -18.13
N VAL A 283 -0.18 -8.14 -17.62
CA VAL A 283 -1.34 -8.94 -18.08
C VAL A 283 -2.32 -9.13 -16.94
N PRO A 284 -3.61 -9.38 -17.23
CA PRO A 284 -4.58 -9.77 -16.20
C PRO A 284 -4.09 -11.01 -15.44
N GLN A 285 -4.29 -11.06 -14.13
CA GLN A 285 -3.86 -12.19 -13.31
C GLN A 285 -4.45 -13.52 -13.78
N THR A 286 -5.63 -13.48 -14.40
CA THR A 286 -6.31 -14.65 -14.98
C THR A 286 -5.53 -15.28 -16.15
N ALA A 287 -4.64 -14.54 -16.81
CA ALA A 287 -3.84 -15.03 -17.93
C ALA A 287 -2.64 -15.88 -17.49
N VAL A 288 -2.17 -15.73 -16.26
CA VAL A 288 -0.98 -16.39 -15.73
C VAL A 288 -1.37 -17.72 -15.07
N ILE A 289 -0.73 -18.80 -15.48
CA ILE A 289 -0.90 -20.13 -14.92
C ILE A 289 0.37 -20.53 -14.19
N THR A 290 0.23 -20.80 -12.89
CA THR A 290 1.33 -21.28 -12.05
C THR A 290 1.35 -22.81 -12.02
N SER A 291 2.51 -23.40 -12.31
CA SER A 291 2.72 -24.84 -12.26
C SER A 291 3.97 -25.21 -11.47
N LEU A 292 4.17 -26.50 -11.22
CA LEU A 292 5.40 -27.01 -10.58
C LEU A 292 6.68 -26.72 -11.38
N TYR A 293 6.54 -26.47 -12.69
CA TYR A 293 7.68 -26.21 -13.60
C TYR A 293 7.92 -24.72 -13.84
N GLY A 294 7.10 -23.86 -13.26
CA GLY A 294 7.17 -22.41 -13.41
C GLY A 294 5.86 -21.78 -13.87
N ASP A 295 5.87 -20.46 -13.97
CA ASP A 295 4.74 -19.68 -14.45
C ASP A 295 4.76 -19.59 -15.97
N TYR A 296 3.59 -19.72 -16.60
CA TYR A 296 3.45 -19.62 -18.04
C TYR A 296 2.14 -18.98 -18.44
N VAL A 297 2.10 -18.51 -19.68
CA VAL A 297 0.91 -17.97 -20.33
C VAL A 297 0.72 -18.67 -21.68
N TYR A 298 -0.50 -18.68 -22.19
CA TYR A 298 -0.76 -19.09 -23.57
C TYR A 298 -0.80 -17.86 -24.47
N VAL A 299 0.10 -17.83 -25.47
CA VAL A 299 0.15 -16.79 -26.49
C VAL A 299 -0.48 -17.31 -27.75
N VAL A 300 -1.44 -16.58 -28.32
CA VAL A 300 -2.11 -16.92 -29.58
C VAL A 300 -1.30 -16.35 -30.74
N ARG A 301 -0.91 -17.23 -31.66
CA ARG A 301 -0.16 -16.86 -32.87
C ARG A 301 -0.74 -17.52 -34.12
N PRO A 302 -0.59 -16.97 -35.32
CA PRO A 302 -0.92 -17.62 -36.57
C PRO A 302 -0.10 -18.90 -36.76
N ALA A 303 -0.73 -19.96 -37.23
CA ALA A 303 -0.07 -21.28 -37.42
C ALA A 303 1.16 -21.24 -38.34
N ALA A 304 1.25 -20.23 -39.24
CA ALA A 304 2.37 -20.04 -40.15
C ALA A 304 3.69 -19.64 -39.47
N GLU A 305 3.65 -19.00 -38.28
CA GLU A 305 4.85 -18.57 -37.57
C GLU A 305 5.58 -19.68 -36.81
N ARG A 306 5.00 -20.89 -36.75
CA ARG A 306 5.60 -22.02 -36.05
C ARG A 306 6.95 -22.46 -36.62
N LYS A 307 7.24 -22.15 -37.91
CA LYS A 307 8.49 -22.53 -38.57
C LYS A 307 9.69 -21.64 -38.26
N ALA A 308 9.47 -20.41 -37.79
CA ALA A 308 10.54 -19.45 -37.50
C ALA A 308 11.06 -19.48 -36.06
N GLY A 309 10.20 -19.80 -35.08
CA GLY A 309 10.54 -19.81 -33.65
C GLY A 309 11.19 -21.11 -33.14
N ALA A 310 11.02 -22.22 -33.82
CA ALA A 310 11.59 -23.53 -33.42
C ALA A 310 13.07 -23.70 -33.85
N ALA A 311 13.60 -22.80 -34.70
CA ALA A 311 14.98 -22.85 -35.19
C ALA A 311 16.02 -22.17 -34.24
N ALA A 312 15.57 -21.58 -33.14
CA ALA A 312 16.47 -20.86 -32.21
C ALA A 312 16.86 -21.63 -30.95
N ALA A 313 16.39 -22.87 -30.77
CA ALA A 313 16.77 -23.71 -29.64
C ALA A 313 17.42 -24.99 -30.12
N GLY A 314 18.73 -24.92 -30.37
CA GLY A 314 19.75 -25.96 -30.31
C GLY A 314 19.51 -27.31 -30.99
N THR A 315 20.24 -27.58 -32.10
CA THR A 315 21.16 -28.72 -32.24
C THR A 315 21.95 -28.56 -33.54
N GLU A 316 23.26 -28.76 -33.49
CA GLU A 316 24.22 -28.74 -34.58
C GLU A 316 23.93 -29.77 -35.68
N PRO A 317 24.40 -29.50 -36.93
CA PRO A 317 24.00 -30.30 -38.09
C PRO A 317 24.94 -31.49 -38.35
N ALA A 318 24.32 -32.64 -38.64
CA ALA A 318 25.01 -33.71 -39.35
C ALA A 318 24.75 -33.49 -40.87
N LYS A 319 25.84 -33.35 -41.60
CA LYS A 319 25.88 -33.32 -43.05
C LYS A 319 25.44 -34.67 -43.63
N GLU A 320 24.59 -34.67 -44.65
CA GLU A 320 24.68 -35.63 -45.75
C GLU A 320 24.11 -35.04 -47.05
N GLU A 321 24.94 -35.17 -48.10
CA GLU A 321 24.71 -34.75 -49.46
C GLU A 321 23.69 -35.68 -50.17
N ALA A 322 22.90 -35.08 -51.07
CA ALA A 322 22.67 -35.61 -52.45
C ALA A 322 21.49 -34.90 -53.14
N ASP A 323 21.77 -34.27 -54.08
CA ASP A 323 21.57 -34.13 -55.53
C ASP A 323 20.12 -34.02 -56.09
N PRO A 324 19.93 -33.13 -57.08
CA PRO A 324 18.64 -32.63 -57.54
C PRO A 324 18.11 -33.33 -58.80
N ALA A 325 16.82 -33.49 -58.86
CA ALA A 325 16.02 -33.42 -60.11
C ALA A 325 14.61 -34.01 -59.87
N ASP A 326 13.57 -33.24 -59.94
CA ASP A 326 12.67 -33.24 -61.08
C ASP A 326 11.54 -32.23 -60.92
N ALA A 327 11.32 -31.50 -61.95
CA ALA A 327 10.27 -30.49 -62.06
C ALA A 327 8.98 -31.15 -62.53
N ALA A 328 7.85 -30.78 -61.94
CA ALA A 328 6.60 -30.71 -62.69
C ALA A 328 5.41 -30.12 -61.96
N LYS A 329 4.94 -29.02 -62.47
CA LYS A 329 3.57 -28.55 -62.69
C LYS A 329 2.73 -28.00 -61.52
N PRO A 330 2.17 -26.79 -61.73
CA PRO A 330 1.32 -26.12 -60.76
C PRO A 330 -0.13 -26.59 -60.88
N ALA A 331 -0.74 -26.92 -59.75
CA ALA A 331 -2.17 -27.07 -59.59
C ALA A 331 -2.79 -25.77 -59.09
N GLU A 332 -3.88 -25.38 -59.71
CA GLU A 332 -4.69 -24.18 -59.45
C GLU A 332 -5.13 -24.02 -58.01
N PRO A 333 -5.31 -22.81 -57.50
CA PRO A 333 -5.70 -22.54 -56.13
C PRO A 333 -7.19 -22.73 -55.95
N ALA A 334 -7.56 -23.73 -55.17
CA ALA A 334 -8.89 -23.77 -54.56
C ALA A 334 -9.03 -22.61 -53.55
N LYS A 335 -10.04 -21.77 -53.76
CA LYS A 335 -10.45 -20.71 -52.85
C LYS A 335 -10.80 -21.33 -51.49
N ALA A 336 -9.86 -21.29 -50.57
CA ALA A 336 -10.13 -21.53 -49.13
C ALA A 336 -10.40 -20.21 -48.47
N ASP A 337 -11.52 -20.13 -47.73
CA ASP A 337 -11.86 -19.06 -46.79
C ASP A 337 -10.64 -18.79 -45.89
N ASP A 338 -10.16 -17.56 -45.92
CA ASP A 338 -8.98 -17.09 -45.21
C ASP A 338 -9.31 -16.87 -43.69
N LYS A 339 -9.65 -17.96 -43.00
CA LYS A 339 -9.59 -18.01 -41.53
C LYS A 339 -8.20 -18.54 -41.19
N GLN A 340 -7.27 -17.62 -40.94
CA GLN A 340 -5.96 -17.92 -40.38
C GLN A 340 -6.15 -18.82 -39.17
N SER A 341 -5.67 -20.07 -39.25
CA SER A 341 -5.73 -21.00 -38.12
C SER A 341 -4.82 -20.47 -37.02
N LEU A 342 -5.44 -20.07 -35.89
CA LEU A 342 -4.74 -19.59 -34.71
C LEU A 342 -4.34 -20.75 -33.80
N VAL A 343 -3.18 -20.67 -33.19
CA VAL A 343 -2.65 -21.71 -32.28
C VAL A 343 -2.24 -21.06 -30.96
N ALA A 344 -2.60 -21.69 -29.85
CA ALA A 344 -2.15 -21.29 -28.53
C ALA A 344 -0.82 -21.97 -28.21
N ASN A 345 0.23 -21.18 -28.02
CA ASN A 345 1.55 -21.65 -27.62
C ASN A 345 1.80 -21.35 -26.14
N GLN A 346 2.25 -22.35 -25.40
CA GLN A 346 2.69 -22.20 -24.02
C GLN A 346 4.04 -21.47 -23.98
N VAL A 347 4.10 -20.32 -23.31
CA VAL A 347 5.32 -19.53 -23.13
C VAL A 347 5.58 -19.39 -21.64
N PHE A 348 6.75 -19.83 -21.18
CA PHE A 348 7.18 -19.62 -19.82
C PHE A 348 7.53 -18.16 -19.60
N VAL A 349 7.05 -17.61 -18.47
CA VAL A 349 7.22 -16.20 -18.14
C VAL A 349 7.87 -16.05 -16.77
N THR A 350 8.62 -14.97 -16.60
CA THR A 350 9.07 -14.54 -15.28
C THR A 350 8.13 -13.41 -14.82
N ILE A 351 7.36 -13.69 -13.78
CA ILE A 351 6.45 -12.74 -13.20
C ILE A 351 7.19 -11.78 -12.26
N GLY A 352 6.71 -10.53 -12.21
CA GLY A 352 7.18 -9.48 -11.30
C GLY A 352 6.14 -9.15 -10.23
N ARG A 353 5.90 -7.87 -10.08
CA ARG A 353 4.95 -7.31 -9.10
C ARG A 353 3.50 -7.53 -9.51
N ARG A 354 2.60 -7.48 -8.54
CA ARG A 354 1.14 -7.57 -8.76
C ARG A 354 0.49 -6.30 -8.22
N SER A 355 -0.43 -5.72 -8.97
CA SER A 355 -1.24 -4.58 -8.54
C SER A 355 -2.51 -4.50 -9.38
N ASP A 356 -3.62 -4.10 -8.77
CA ASP A 356 -4.90 -3.84 -9.43
C ASP A 356 -5.39 -4.98 -10.36
N GLY A 357 -5.25 -6.25 -9.90
CA GLY A 357 -5.66 -7.44 -10.67
C GLY A 357 -4.78 -7.77 -11.88
N ARG A 358 -3.63 -7.09 -12.04
CA ARG A 358 -2.63 -7.32 -13.08
C ARG A 358 -1.33 -7.85 -12.50
N VAL A 359 -0.59 -8.57 -13.34
CA VAL A 359 0.72 -9.13 -13.02
C VAL A 359 1.73 -8.60 -14.04
N GLU A 360 2.80 -8.00 -13.54
CA GLU A 360 3.94 -7.59 -14.34
C GLU A 360 4.67 -8.80 -14.90
N ILE A 361 5.04 -8.75 -16.16
CA ILE A 361 5.84 -9.79 -16.83
C ILE A 361 7.21 -9.20 -17.16
N ILE A 362 8.25 -9.74 -16.50
CA ILE A 362 9.63 -9.28 -16.67
C ILE A 362 10.24 -9.89 -17.93
N LYS A 363 9.91 -11.18 -18.23
CA LYS A 363 10.44 -11.91 -19.39
C LYS A 363 9.40 -12.90 -19.90
N GLY A 364 9.44 -13.16 -21.23
CA GLY A 364 8.67 -14.25 -21.86
C GLY A 364 7.68 -13.77 -22.92
N ILE A 365 7.11 -12.58 -22.79
CA ILE A 365 6.19 -12.01 -23.78
C ILE A 365 6.62 -10.60 -24.18
N SER A 366 6.10 -10.12 -25.29
CA SER A 366 6.39 -8.80 -25.87
C SER A 366 5.11 -7.99 -26.09
N ALA A 367 5.27 -6.68 -26.21
CA ALA A 367 4.18 -5.83 -26.62
C ALA A 367 3.63 -6.25 -27.99
N GLY A 368 2.31 -6.34 -28.11
CA GLY A 368 1.60 -6.81 -29.30
C GLY A 368 1.21 -8.30 -29.27
N ASP A 369 1.78 -9.12 -28.37
CA ASP A 369 1.34 -10.52 -28.19
C ASP A 369 -0.11 -10.57 -27.69
N GLU A 370 -0.87 -11.58 -28.14
CA GLU A 370 -2.21 -11.87 -27.64
C GLU A 370 -2.16 -13.02 -26.65
N VAL A 371 -2.54 -12.77 -25.39
CA VAL A 371 -2.47 -13.71 -24.29
C VAL A 371 -3.87 -14.18 -23.91
N VAL A 372 -4.04 -15.49 -23.71
CA VAL A 372 -5.32 -16.09 -23.31
C VAL A 372 -5.65 -15.74 -21.87
N THR A 373 -6.85 -15.20 -21.63
CA THR A 373 -7.36 -14.84 -20.31
C THR A 373 -8.47 -15.77 -19.79
N ALA A 374 -9.14 -16.49 -20.71
CA ALA A 374 -10.13 -17.50 -20.36
C ALA A 374 -10.08 -18.68 -21.35
N GLY A 375 -10.48 -19.88 -20.85
CA GLY A 375 -10.46 -21.12 -21.67
C GLY A 375 -9.18 -21.92 -21.58
N GLN A 376 -8.17 -21.47 -20.86
CA GLN A 376 -6.84 -22.08 -20.75
C GLN A 376 -6.84 -23.51 -20.21
N ASN A 377 -7.82 -23.90 -19.41
CA ASN A 377 -7.92 -25.28 -18.85
C ASN A 377 -8.15 -26.37 -19.90
N ARG A 378 -8.52 -25.98 -21.12
CA ARG A 378 -8.76 -26.88 -22.25
C ARG A 378 -7.65 -26.89 -23.28
N LEU A 379 -6.58 -26.09 -23.02
CA LEU A 379 -5.48 -25.89 -23.93
C LEU A 379 -4.29 -26.78 -23.59
N ASN A 380 -3.67 -27.29 -24.62
CA ASN A 380 -2.33 -27.85 -24.61
C ASN A 380 -1.44 -27.03 -25.53
N ASN A 381 -0.13 -27.16 -25.39
CA ASN A 381 0.81 -26.47 -26.26
C ASN A 381 0.55 -26.81 -27.74
N GLY A 382 0.23 -25.82 -28.55
CA GLY A 382 -0.10 -26.00 -29.99
C GLY A 382 -1.55 -26.33 -30.29
N SER A 383 -2.48 -26.18 -29.33
CA SER A 383 -3.92 -26.35 -29.56
C SER A 383 -4.45 -25.29 -30.52
N ALA A 384 -5.27 -25.71 -31.50
CA ALA A 384 -6.00 -24.77 -32.37
C ALA A 384 -7.06 -24.03 -31.56
N VAL A 385 -7.14 -22.73 -31.74
CA VAL A 385 -8.04 -21.84 -30.99
C VAL A 385 -8.76 -20.88 -31.93
N PHE A 386 -9.94 -20.43 -31.48
CA PHE A 386 -10.58 -19.24 -32.05
C PHE A 386 -10.87 -18.25 -30.97
N ILE A 387 -10.73 -16.97 -31.29
CA ILE A 387 -10.92 -15.88 -30.33
C ILE A 387 -12.41 -15.59 -30.21
N ASP A 388 -12.91 -15.69 -28.98
CA ASP A 388 -14.27 -15.31 -28.60
C ASP A 388 -14.20 -14.43 -27.34
N ASN A 389 -14.23 -13.12 -27.55
CA ASN A 389 -14.17 -12.12 -26.47
C ASN A 389 -15.55 -11.71 -25.96
N ALA A 390 -16.61 -12.49 -26.23
CA ALA A 390 -17.95 -12.21 -25.72
C ALA A 390 -18.03 -12.28 -24.18
N VAL A 391 -17.13 -13.05 -23.55
CA VAL A 391 -16.96 -13.09 -22.08
C VAL A 391 -15.56 -12.59 -21.75
N ASP A 392 -15.48 -11.38 -21.21
CA ASP A 392 -14.23 -10.80 -20.72
C ASP A 392 -14.12 -10.97 -19.20
N PRO A 393 -13.40 -11.98 -18.69
CA PRO A 393 -13.23 -12.21 -17.25
C PRO A 393 -12.34 -11.17 -16.58
N SER A 394 -11.66 -10.31 -17.34
CA SER A 394 -10.80 -9.24 -16.81
C SER A 394 -11.61 -7.99 -16.40
N ARG A 395 -12.84 -7.85 -16.88
CA ARG A 395 -13.81 -6.87 -16.40
C ARG A 395 -14.54 -7.46 -15.22
N GLY A 396 -13.93 -7.38 -14.03
CA GLY A 396 -14.54 -7.81 -12.78
C GLY A 396 -15.97 -7.33 -12.65
N GLY A 397 -16.89 -8.27 -12.40
CA GLY A 397 -18.32 -8.14 -12.43
C GLY A 397 -18.89 -6.84 -11.89
N GLN A 398 -19.33 -5.98 -12.79
CA GLN A 398 -20.49 -5.14 -12.54
C GLN A 398 -21.71 -5.96 -12.95
N PRO A 399 -22.61 -6.33 -12.02
CA PRO A 399 -23.89 -6.93 -12.40
C PRO A 399 -24.65 -5.88 -13.21
N GLY A 400 -25.02 -6.25 -14.43
CA GLY A 400 -25.70 -5.41 -15.40
C GLY A 400 -26.86 -4.64 -14.78
N SER A 401 -26.83 -3.32 -14.91
CA SER A 401 -28.02 -2.49 -14.81
C SER A 401 -28.97 -2.90 -15.94
N LYS A 402 -29.98 -3.69 -15.61
CA LYS A 402 -31.15 -3.82 -16.44
C LYS A 402 -31.86 -2.46 -16.45
N SER A 403 -31.80 -1.82 -17.60
CA SER A 403 -32.71 -0.73 -17.93
C SER A 403 -34.14 -1.30 -18.05
N GLU A 404 -35.04 -0.91 -17.18
CA GLU A 404 -36.44 -0.69 -17.43
C GLU A 404 -36.76 0.77 -17.22
#